data_b47c3a8e2aedcd8f411844ea26d78621
#
_entry.id   b47c3a8e2aedcd8f411844ea26d78621
#
_cell.length_a   1.000
_cell.length_b   1.000
_cell.length_c   1.000
_cell.angle_alpha   90.00
_cell.angle_beta   90.00
_cell.angle_gamma   90.00
#
_symmetry.space_group_name_H-M   'P 1'
#
loop_
_entity.id
_entity.type
_entity.pdbx_description
1 polymer ?
#
loop_
_entity_poly.entity_id
_entity_poly.type
_entity_poly.pdbx_seq_one_letter_code
_entity_poly.pdbx_strand_id
1 'polypeptide(L)'
;AASERTVYISWDDGRNWQPLSQNLPVVQVSDLVVEDNDLVIATHGRSFYVMRDMGILRQLTPSVMASDVHLFDPKDPVRGFDNQVQVEYYLAEDAESVTLDFVDAQGNVIQSYAATAGEAVEEEPEQGGGRFGFGGSRRPSVRAGVNRFGWNMRTEGWTDFEGRIFWAAGNVGPAVLPGMYTARVTVDGTTQEQDFEIKMNPRAVADGVTMADLEERFRFATELRDRVSEANEAVVQIRGIKGQVDDRLEANDDAELQTTGTEVNTKLTDVEGEIYQWRSQSNQDPLNFPIKINNKLAALLNQVEGSENRPTEQSY
;
A
#
# COMPACT_ATOMS: atom_id res chain seq x y z
N ALA A 1 12.91 0.48 32.94
CA ALA A 1 12.63 1.13 34.24
C ALA A 1 12.03 2.53 34.03
N ALA A 2 11.29 3.02 35.00
CA ALA A 2 10.69 4.33 35.01
C ALA A 2 11.23 5.21 36.14
N SER A 3 11.21 6.52 35.94
CA SER A 3 11.67 7.50 36.92
C SER A 3 10.76 8.72 37.00
N GLU A 4 11.12 9.70 37.84
CA GLU A 4 10.43 10.99 37.91
C GLU A 4 10.60 11.88 36.66
N ARG A 5 11.41 11.48 35.68
CA ARG A 5 11.73 12.31 34.51
C ARG A 5 11.48 11.63 33.16
N THR A 6 11.61 10.31 33.09
CA THR A 6 11.50 9.54 31.85
C THR A 6 11.53 8.02 32.12
N VAL A 7 11.53 7.24 31.05
CA VAL A 7 11.80 5.80 31.05
C VAL A 7 13.21 5.50 30.59
N TYR A 8 13.73 4.37 31.03
CA TYR A 8 15.06 3.87 30.71
C TYR A 8 14.98 2.41 30.25
N ILE A 9 15.87 2.05 29.35
CA ILE A 9 16.07 0.68 28.86
C ILE A 9 17.44 0.19 29.27
N SER A 10 17.54 -1.11 29.56
CA SER A 10 18.80 -1.83 29.79
C SER A 10 18.87 -3.00 28.81
N TRP A 11 20.04 -3.20 28.21
CA TRP A 11 20.36 -4.28 27.29
C TRP A 11 21.20 -5.40 27.93
N ASP A 12 21.55 -5.23 29.22
CA ASP A 12 22.50 -6.06 29.96
C ASP A 12 22.01 -6.42 31.37
N ASP A 13 20.72 -6.70 31.49
CA ASP A 13 20.06 -7.08 32.77
C ASP A 13 20.20 -6.04 33.89
N GLY A 14 20.15 -4.76 33.52
CA GLY A 14 20.16 -3.66 34.49
C GLY A 14 21.53 -3.19 34.95
N ARG A 15 22.60 -3.63 34.31
CA ARG A 15 23.96 -3.16 34.63
C ARG A 15 24.21 -1.75 34.10
N ASN A 16 23.71 -1.48 32.91
CA ASN A 16 23.76 -0.16 32.30
C ASN A 16 22.35 0.26 31.82
N TRP A 17 22.04 1.55 31.94
CA TRP A 17 20.76 2.11 31.58
C TRP A 17 20.91 3.25 30.60
N GLN A 18 20.06 3.29 29.59
CA GLN A 18 19.99 4.37 28.61
C GLN A 18 18.59 4.97 28.60
N PRO A 19 18.44 6.30 28.39
CA PRO A 19 17.13 6.90 28.25
C PRO A 19 16.37 6.35 27.05
N LEU A 20 15.09 6.02 27.24
CA LEU A 20 14.14 5.65 26.20
C LEU A 20 13.03 6.72 26.12
N SER A 21 13.45 7.95 25.98
CA SER A 21 12.52 9.09 26.05
C SER A 21 11.74 9.29 24.76
N GLN A 22 12.38 9.11 23.61
CA GLN A 22 11.82 9.44 22.30
C GLN A 22 11.07 10.80 22.32
N ASN A 23 9.77 10.81 22.04
CA ASN A 23 8.92 12.00 22.11
C ASN A 23 8.21 12.18 23.48
N LEU A 24 8.55 11.38 24.48
CA LEU A 24 8.02 11.54 25.83
C LEU A 24 8.60 12.84 26.45
N PRO A 25 7.76 13.79 26.88
CA PRO A 25 8.25 14.97 27.56
C PRO A 25 8.87 14.61 28.93
N VAL A 26 9.63 15.54 29.50
CA VAL A 26 10.10 15.37 30.90
C VAL A 26 8.86 15.34 31.81
N VAL A 27 8.57 14.16 32.35
CA VAL A 27 7.38 13.91 33.16
C VAL A 27 7.63 12.75 34.11
N GLN A 28 7.03 12.82 35.28
CA GLN A 28 7.04 11.70 36.21
C GLN A 28 6.24 10.55 35.62
N VAL A 29 6.87 9.40 35.50
CA VAL A 29 6.21 8.14 35.11
C VAL A 29 5.78 7.43 36.38
N SER A 30 4.47 7.28 36.54
CA SER A 30 3.86 6.70 37.75
C SER A 30 3.82 5.18 37.67
N ASP A 31 3.63 4.64 36.46
CA ASP A 31 3.60 3.21 36.22
C ASP A 31 3.94 2.89 34.77
N LEU A 32 4.39 1.67 34.52
CA LEU A 32 4.61 1.13 33.19
C LEU A 32 4.22 -0.35 33.12
N VAL A 33 3.59 -0.74 32.04
CA VAL A 33 3.18 -2.13 31.75
C VAL A 33 3.60 -2.48 30.33
N VAL A 34 4.09 -3.67 30.17
CA VAL A 34 4.30 -4.28 28.86
C VAL A 34 3.15 -5.24 28.61
N GLU A 35 2.34 -4.95 27.62
CA GLU A 35 1.25 -5.80 27.19
C GLU A 35 1.54 -6.26 25.76
N ASP A 36 1.70 -7.55 25.59
CA ASP A 36 2.17 -8.17 24.35
C ASP A 36 3.54 -7.56 23.90
N ASN A 37 3.54 -6.74 22.89
CA ASN A 37 4.72 -6.00 22.41
C ASN A 37 4.61 -4.48 22.64
N ASP A 38 3.56 -4.00 23.28
CA ASP A 38 3.37 -2.57 23.53
C ASP A 38 3.88 -2.19 24.93
N LEU A 39 4.56 -1.05 25.03
CA LEU A 39 4.92 -0.43 26.31
C LEU A 39 3.91 0.68 26.60
N VAL A 40 3.08 0.47 27.60
CA VAL A 40 2.12 1.46 28.10
C VAL A 40 2.71 2.18 29.31
N ILE A 41 2.69 3.50 29.28
CA ILE A 41 3.27 4.36 30.31
C ILE A 41 2.17 5.26 30.88
N ALA A 42 1.98 5.21 32.19
CA ALA A 42 1.14 6.15 32.93
C ALA A 42 1.98 7.29 33.47
N THR A 43 1.57 8.53 33.20
CA THR A 43 2.30 9.71 33.64
C THR A 43 1.53 10.54 34.67
N HIS A 44 2.25 11.25 35.54
CA HIS A 44 1.61 12.15 36.46
C HIS A 44 1.23 13.46 35.76
N GLY A 45 -0.07 13.63 35.51
CA GLY A 45 -0.63 14.86 34.96
C GLY A 45 -0.52 15.05 33.45
N ARG A 46 -0.01 14.05 32.69
CA ARG A 46 0.10 14.12 31.22
C ARG A 46 -0.47 12.90 30.51
N SER A 47 -1.47 12.22 31.10
CA SER A 47 -2.18 11.09 30.50
C SER A 47 -1.28 9.86 30.27
N PHE A 48 -1.69 8.99 29.35
CA PHE A 48 -1.00 7.77 28.97
C PHE A 48 -0.24 7.94 27.67
N TYR A 49 0.90 7.25 27.57
CA TYR A 49 1.66 7.11 26.34
C TYR A 49 1.79 5.62 26.00
N VAL A 50 1.71 5.30 24.73
CA VAL A 50 1.89 3.94 24.23
C VAL A 50 2.99 3.94 23.17
N MET A 51 4.08 3.24 23.47
CA MET A 51 5.05 2.86 22.46
C MET A 51 4.60 1.52 21.88
N ARG A 52 4.05 1.58 20.68
CA ARG A 52 3.58 0.39 19.97
C ARG A 52 4.76 -0.37 19.40
N ASP A 53 4.68 -1.68 19.52
CA ASP A 53 5.63 -2.65 18.96
C ASP A 53 7.09 -2.41 19.38
N MET A 54 7.47 -3.00 20.50
CA MET A 54 8.87 -3.07 20.95
C MET A 54 9.68 -4.18 20.27
N GLY A 55 9.16 -4.76 19.18
CA GLY A 55 9.80 -5.89 18.48
C GLY A 55 11.25 -5.59 18.10
N ILE A 56 11.51 -4.41 17.53
CA ILE A 56 12.86 -3.96 17.20
C ILE A 56 13.74 -3.92 18.46
N LEU A 57 13.27 -3.31 19.56
CA LEU A 57 14.08 -3.17 20.76
C LEU A 57 14.50 -4.53 21.33
N ARG A 58 13.67 -5.56 21.15
CA ARG A 58 13.98 -6.93 21.59
C ARG A 58 14.97 -7.65 20.68
N GLN A 59 14.95 -7.30 19.38
CA GLN A 59 15.82 -7.89 18.37
C GLN A 59 17.14 -7.11 18.21
N LEU A 60 17.22 -5.87 18.69
CA LEU A 60 18.39 -5.01 18.55
C LEU A 60 19.52 -5.49 19.46
N THR A 61 20.43 -6.26 18.90
CA THR A 61 21.62 -6.81 19.57
C THR A 61 22.91 -6.13 19.11
N PRO A 62 24.02 -6.25 19.83
CA PRO A 62 25.32 -5.78 19.35
C PRO A 62 25.73 -6.36 18.00
N SER A 63 25.33 -7.60 17.68
CA SER A 63 25.61 -8.22 16.37
C SER A 63 24.79 -7.57 15.25
N VAL A 64 23.53 -7.22 15.51
CA VAL A 64 22.70 -6.47 14.55
C VAL A 64 23.31 -5.10 14.27
N MET A 65 23.71 -4.38 15.32
CA MET A 65 24.33 -3.06 15.19
C MET A 65 25.70 -3.07 14.50
N ALA A 66 26.35 -4.25 14.42
CA ALA A 66 27.63 -4.44 13.74
C ALA A 66 27.45 -5.00 12.31
N SER A 67 26.23 -5.29 11.86
CA SER A 67 25.97 -5.74 10.51
C SER A 67 25.79 -4.55 9.55
N ASP A 68 26.12 -4.75 8.27
CA ASP A 68 25.88 -3.73 7.23
C ASP A 68 24.39 -3.57 6.95
N VAL A 69 23.66 -4.70 6.90
CA VAL A 69 22.22 -4.78 6.67
C VAL A 69 21.62 -5.80 7.66
N HIS A 70 20.45 -5.50 8.20
CA HIS A 70 19.68 -6.46 8.97
C HIS A 70 18.18 -6.26 8.75
N LEU A 71 17.47 -7.31 8.39
CA LEU A 71 16.01 -7.35 8.30
C LEU A 71 15.48 -7.93 9.62
N PHE A 72 14.71 -7.14 10.35
CA PHE A 72 14.05 -7.58 11.58
C PHE A 72 12.88 -8.51 11.25
N ASP A 73 12.61 -9.43 12.17
CA ASP A 73 11.46 -10.34 12.12
C ASP A 73 10.15 -9.53 12.24
N PRO A 74 9.29 -9.52 11.21
CA PRO A 74 8.05 -8.76 11.24
C PRO A 74 7.04 -9.39 12.21
N LYS A 75 6.22 -8.56 12.84
CA LYS A 75 5.09 -9.05 13.63
C LYS A 75 4.00 -9.60 12.70
N ASP A 76 3.43 -10.76 13.06
CA ASP A 76 2.28 -11.33 12.36
C ASP A 76 1.05 -10.40 12.46
N PRO A 77 0.56 -9.85 11.35
CA PRO A 77 -0.62 -9.01 11.37
C PRO A 77 -1.91 -9.83 11.44
N VAL A 78 -2.93 -9.25 12.02
CA VAL A 78 -4.29 -9.76 11.98
C VAL A 78 -5.09 -8.98 10.95
N ARG A 79 -5.52 -9.65 9.89
CA ARG A 79 -6.30 -9.06 8.81
C ARG A 79 -7.55 -8.36 9.35
N GLY A 80 -7.84 -7.13 8.90
CA GLY A 80 -8.97 -6.34 9.34
C GLY A 80 -8.82 -5.66 10.70
N PHE A 81 -7.76 -5.97 11.47
CA PHE A 81 -7.34 -5.22 12.65
C PHE A 81 -6.10 -4.39 12.36
N ASP A 82 -5.09 -5.03 11.77
CA ASP A 82 -3.88 -4.35 11.34
C ASP A 82 -4.07 -3.84 9.92
N ASN A 83 -3.78 -2.56 9.71
CA ASN A 83 -3.91 -1.94 8.40
C ASN A 83 -2.73 -2.27 7.49
N GLN A 84 -1.62 -2.76 8.06
CA GLN A 84 -0.39 -3.03 7.35
C GLN A 84 0.51 -4.00 8.13
N VAL A 85 1.38 -4.71 7.41
CA VAL A 85 2.56 -5.36 7.96
C VAL A 85 3.65 -4.32 8.10
N GLN A 86 4.23 -4.17 9.30
CA GLN A 86 5.42 -3.35 9.50
C GLN A 86 6.66 -4.19 9.21
N VAL A 87 7.43 -3.77 8.22
CA VAL A 87 8.75 -4.33 7.92
C VAL A 87 9.79 -3.31 8.33
N GLU A 88 10.74 -3.74 9.13
CA GLU A 88 11.78 -2.89 9.68
C GLU A 88 13.13 -3.48 9.29
N TYR A 89 14.06 -2.62 8.90
CA TYR A 89 15.41 -3.01 8.51
C TYR A 89 16.43 -1.96 8.95
N TYR A 90 17.62 -2.44 9.29
CA TYR A 90 18.76 -1.60 9.69
C TYR A 90 19.77 -1.53 8.54
N LEU A 91 20.30 -0.33 8.32
CA LEU A 91 21.39 -0.04 7.41
C LEU A 91 22.50 0.65 8.20
N ALA A 92 23.75 0.13 8.12
CA ALA A 92 24.89 0.77 8.76
C ALA A 92 25.24 2.11 8.12
N GLU A 93 25.06 2.23 6.80
CA GLU A 93 25.33 3.41 5.98
C GLU A 93 24.16 3.66 5.03
N ASP A 94 24.11 4.83 4.39
CA ASP A 94 23.13 5.12 3.34
C ASP A 94 23.36 4.17 2.16
N ALA A 95 22.30 3.55 1.65
CA ALA A 95 22.33 2.64 0.53
C ALA A 95 22.14 3.37 -0.82
N GLU A 96 22.67 2.80 -1.90
CA GLU A 96 22.38 3.27 -3.27
C GLU A 96 20.98 2.83 -3.72
N SER A 97 20.57 1.62 -3.33
CA SER A 97 19.27 1.06 -3.69
C SER A 97 18.70 0.15 -2.60
N VAL A 98 17.39 0.21 -2.42
CA VAL A 98 16.64 -0.71 -1.56
C VAL A 98 15.41 -1.21 -2.30
N THR A 99 15.23 -2.54 -2.34
CA THR A 99 14.01 -3.17 -2.83
C THR A 99 13.38 -3.98 -1.71
N LEU A 100 12.07 -3.84 -1.52
CA LEU A 100 11.26 -4.64 -0.62
C LEU A 100 10.23 -5.42 -1.44
N ASP A 101 10.35 -6.76 -1.40
CA ASP A 101 9.40 -7.68 -2.02
C ASP A 101 8.58 -8.38 -0.96
N PHE A 102 7.30 -8.55 -1.24
CA PHE A 102 6.40 -9.41 -0.48
C PHE A 102 6.08 -10.64 -1.32
N VAL A 103 6.40 -11.81 -0.79
CA VAL A 103 6.40 -13.07 -1.52
C VAL A 103 5.39 -14.01 -0.89
N ASP A 104 4.60 -14.73 -1.71
CA ASP A 104 3.66 -15.73 -1.23
C ASP A 104 4.34 -17.08 -0.89
N ALA A 105 3.59 -18.00 -0.29
CA ALA A 105 4.09 -19.32 0.05
C ALA A 105 4.53 -20.17 -1.16
N GLN A 106 4.19 -19.76 -2.37
CA GLN A 106 4.59 -20.40 -3.63
C GLN A 106 5.85 -19.78 -4.23
N GLY A 107 6.37 -18.71 -3.62
CA GLY A 107 7.56 -17.99 -4.09
C GLY A 107 7.26 -16.92 -5.14
N ASN A 108 6.00 -16.57 -5.38
CA ASN A 108 5.65 -15.49 -6.30
C ASN A 108 5.74 -14.13 -5.59
N VAL A 109 6.35 -13.15 -6.24
CA VAL A 109 6.33 -11.76 -5.76
C VAL A 109 4.93 -11.17 -5.99
N ILE A 110 4.27 -10.81 -4.89
CA ILE A 110 2.91 -10.23 -4.90
C ILE A 110 2.98 -8.72 -5.09
N GLN A 111 3.98 -8.12 -4.45
CA GLN A 111 4.19 -6.67 -4.45
C GLN A 111 5.67 -6.37 -4.28
N SER A 112 6.16 -5.37 -5.01
CA SER A 112 7.54 -4.91 -4.96
C SER A 112 7.58 -3.39 -4.81
N TYR A 113 8.49 -2.90 -3.98
CA TYR A 113 8.73 -1.49 -3.75
C TYR A 113 10.22 -1.21 -3.83
N ALA A 114 10.62 -0.25 -4.64
CA ALA A 114 12.01 0.10 -4.82
C ALA A 114 12.27 1.60 -4.58
N ALA A 115 13.46 1.90 -4.09
CA ALA A 115 13.98 3.26 -3.99
C ALA A 115 15.46 3.28 -4.34
N THR A 116 15.90 4.39 -4.92
CA THR A 116 17.29 4.66 -5.29
C THR A 116 17.74 5.98 -4.66
N ALA A 117 18.99 6.05 -4.23
CA ALA A 117 19.57 7.27 -3.68
C ALA A 117 19.47 8.44 -4.66
N GLY A 118 19.11 9.63 -4.18
CA GLY A 118 18.97 10.83 -5.02
C GLY A 118 17.62 10.95 -5.75
N GLU A 119 16.77 9.93 -5.77
CA GLU A 119 15.38 10.13 -6.13
C GLU A 119 14.70 10.95 -5.04
N ALA A 120 14.13 12.10 -5.41
CA ALA A 120 13.40 12.93 -4.45
C ALA A 120 12.31 12.06 -3.81
N VAL A 121 12.38 11.91 -2.49
CA VAL A 121 11.21 11.51 -1.73
C VAL A 121 10.27 12.70 -1.91
N GLU A 122 9.30 12.59 -2.80
CA GLU A 122 8.15 13.47 -2.74
C GLU A 122 7.52 13.19 -1.38
N GLU A 123 7.89 13.99 -0.39
CA GLU A 123 7.10 14.12 0.81
C GLU A 123 5.75 14.63 0.33
N GLU A 124 4.84 13.67 0.07
CA GLU A 124 3.44 14.08 -0.11
C GLU A 124 3.06 14.83 1.17
N PRO A 125 2.62 16.08 1.03
CA PRO A 125 2.23 16.87 2.19
C PRO A 125 1.16 16.08 2.95
N GLU A 126 1.27 15.96 4.26
CA GLU A 126 0.27 15.39 5.16
C GLU A 126 -1.11 16.13 5.08
N GLN A 127 -1.24 17.05 4.14
CA GLN A 127 -2.44 17.83 3.88
C GLN A 127 -3.15 17.35 2.64
N GLY A 128 -4.19 16.58 2.84
CA GLY A 128 -5.16 16.30 1.79
C GLY A 128 -5.58 14.85 1.67
N GLY A 129 -5.41 14.06 2.71
CA GLY A 129 -6.19 12.86 2.86
C GLY A 129 -7.66 13.23 2.86
N GLY A 130 -8.22 13.54 1.68
CA GLY A 130 -9.65 13.53 1.49
C GLY A 130 -10.14 12.19 2.03
N ARG A 131 -11.34 12.14 2.53
CA ARG A 131 -12.00 10.98 3.16
C ARG A 131 -11.90 9.66 2.34
N PHE A 132 -11.17 9.68 1.21
CA PHE A 132 -10.95 8.62 0.21
C PHE A 132 -9.54 8.68 -0.42
N GLY A 133 -8.55 9.28 0.24
CA GLY A 133 -7.18 9.34 -0.27
C GLY A 133 -6.49 7.98 -0.14
N PHE A 134 -6.55 7.19 -1.20
CA PHE A 134 -5.80 5.95 -1.37
C PHE A 134 -4.66 6.18 -2.38
N GLY A 135 -3.43 5.94 -1.95
CA GLY A 135 -2.31 5.68 -2.83
C GLY A 135 -1.37 6.84 -3.12
N GLY A 136 -0.50 7.18 -2.15
CA GLY A 136 0.83 7.70 -2.46
C GLY A 136 1.76 6.53 -2.78
N SER A 137 2.67 6.70 -3.73
CA SER A 137 3.71 5.71 -4.03
C SER A 137 4.64 5.58 -2.82
N ARG A 138 4.42 4.54 -1.99
CA ARG A 138 5.28 4.27 -0.84
C ARG A 138 6.63 3.76 -1.34
N ARG A 139 7.70 4.38 -0.90
CA ARG A 139 9.06 3.95 -1.22
C ARG A 139 9.79 3.56 0.06
N PRO A 140 10.58 2.47 0.06
CA PRO A 140 11.46 2.15 1.17
C PRO A 140 12.53 3.24 1.36
N SER A 141 13.04 3.41 2.58
CA SER A 141 14.11 4.37 2.85
C SER A 141 15.47 3.76 2.51
N VAL A 142 16.38 4.57 1.98
CA VAL A 142 17.77 4.19 1.70
C VAL A 142 18.76 4.73 2.74
N ARG A 143 18.27 5.31 3.85
CA ARG A 143 19.09 6.03 4.84
C ARG A 143 19.66 5.09 5.90
N ALA A 144 20.85 5.41 6.39
CA ALA A 144 21.47 4.77 7.54
C ALA A 144 20.56 4.78 8.78
N GLY A 145 20.66 3.74 9.59
CA GLY A 145 19.86 3.55 10.80
C GLY A 145 18.70 2.57 10.61
N VAL A 146 17.75 2.60 11.54
CA VAL A 146 16.55 1.76 11.47
C VAL A 146 15.51 2.42 10.57
N ASN A 147 15.11 1.73 9.54
CA ASN A 147 14.10 2.14 8.58
C ASN A 147 12.82 1.32 8.79
N ARG A 148 11.68 1.91 8.49
CA ARG A 148 10.37 1.29 8.63
C ARG A 148 9.56 1.45 7.35
N PHE A 149 8.94 0.35 6.92
CA PHE A 149 8.05 0.31 5.77
C PHE A 149 6.76 -0.44 6.12
N GLY A 150 5.62 0.09 5.70
CA GLY A 150 4.32 -0.55 5.92
C GLY A 150 3.72 -1.06 4.62
N TRP A 151 3.53 -2.37 4.49
CA TRP A 151 2.77 -2.98 3.40
C TRP A 151 1.30 -3.15 3.80
N ASN A 152 0.39 -2.71 2.96
CA ASN A 152 -1.05 -2.74 3.22
C ASN A 152 -1.71 -4.11 3.00
N MET A 153 -0.95 -5.19 2.88
CA MET A 153 -1.43 -6.57 2.66
C MET A 153 -2.33 -6.69 1.41
N ARG A 154 -1.94 -6.01 0.33
CA ARG A 154 -2.67 -6.02 -0.94
C ARG A 154 -1.75 -6.32 -2.11
N THR A 155 -2.33 -6.90 -3.15
CA THR A 155 -1.68 -7.04 -4.44
C THR A 155 -1.59 -5.69 -5.15
N GLU A 156 -0.95 -5.65 -6.30
CA GLU A 156 -1.01 -4.48 -7.18
C GLU A 156 -2.45 -4.13 -7.56
N GLY A 157 -2.70 -2.84 -7.74
CA GLY A 157 -3.95 -2.32 -8.28
C GLY A 157 -4.09 -2.58 -9.78
N TRP A 158 -5.08 -1.94 -10.39
CA TRP A 158 -5.26 -2.00 -11.84
C TRP A 158 -4.29 -1.07 -12.57
N THR A 159 -4.03 -1.35 -13.88
CA THR A 159 -3.31 -0.46 -14.79
C THR A 159 -4.02 0.89 -14.91
N ASP A 160 -3.33 1.97 -14.58
CA ASP A 160 -3.86 3.33 -14.62
C ASP A 160 -3.44 4.06 -15.90
N PHE A 161 -4.01 5.26 -16.16
CA PHE A 161 -3.60 6.14 -17.24
C PHE A 161 -3.67 7.61 -16.81
N GLU A 162 -2.85 8.42 -17.42
CA GLU A 162 -2.75 9.85 -17.11
C GLU A 162 -4.07 10.58 -17.34
N GLY A 163 -4.45 11.43 -16.37
CA GLY A 163 -5.68 12.24 -16.44
C GLY A 163 -6.97 11.45 -16.18
N ARG A 164 -6.87 10.20 -15.64
CA ARG A 164 -8.06 9.45 -15.25
C ARG A 164 -8.80 10.14 -14.11
N ILE A 165 -10.10 10.29 -14.28
CA ILE A 165 -11.02 10.79 -13.26
C ILE A 165 -12.08 9.72 -13.00
N PHE A 166 -12.04 9.11 -11.82
CA PHE A 166 -13.03 8.14 -11.37
C PHE A 166 -13.83 8.67 -10.18
N TRP A 167 -15.06 8.24 -10.09
CA TRP A 167 -15.94 8.47 -8.94
C TRP A 167 -15.89 7.28 -7.97
N ALA A 168 -15.69 7.58 -6.68
CA ALA A 168 -15.77 6.61 -5.57
C ALA A 168 -14.97 5.31 -5.82
N ALA A 169 -13.86 5.38 -6.54
CA ALA A 169 -13.02 4.25 -6.86
C ALA A 169 -11.54 4.63 -6.76
N GLY A 170 -10.89 4.14 -5.71
CA GLY A 170 -9.43 4.22 -5.54
C GLY A 170 -8.74 3.08 -6.28
N ASN A 171 -7.51 3.29 -6.75
CA ASN A 171 -6.68 2.24 -7.33
C ASN A 171 -6.07 1.40 -6.21
N VAL A 172 -6.79 0.37 -5.78
CA VAL A 172 -6.38 -0.52 -4.69
C VAL A 172 -6.50 -1.96 -5.17
N GLY A 173 -5.42 -2.73 -5.06
CA GLY A 173 -5.43 -4.15 -5.37
C GLY A 173 -6.22 -4.98 -4.35
N PRO A 174 -6.60 -6.21 -4.70
CA PRO A 174 -7.22 -7.16 -3.80
C PRO A 174 -6.39 -7.40 -2.52
N ALA A 175 -7.05 -7.50 -1.38
CA ALA A 175 -6.41 -7.87 -0.12
C ALA A 175 -6.00 -9.34 -0.16
N VAL A 176 -4.73 -9.63 0.15
CA VAL A 176 -4.18 -10.98 0.12
C VAL A 176 -4.86 -11.92 1.13
N LEU A 177 -4.79 -13.21 0.90
CA LEU A 177 -5.37 -14.23 1.78
C LEU A 177 -4.59 -14.35 3.10
N PRO A 178 -5.20 -14.81 4.19
CA PRO A 178 -4.47 -15.29 5.36
C PRO A 178 -3.51 -16.44 4.99
N GLY A 179 -2.33 -16.46 5.61
CA GLY A 179 -1.32 -17.49 5.35
C GLY A 179 0.10 -16.99 5.55
N MET A 180 1.07 -17.81 5.16
CA MET A 180 2.50 -17.50 5.27
C MET A 180 2.96 -16.65 4.09
N TYR A 181 3.77 -15.65 4.40
CA TYR A 181 4.41 -14.74 3.47
C TYR A 181 5.85 -14.49 3.87
N THR A 182 6.67 -14.06 2.93
CA THR A 182 8.06 -13.68 3.17
C THR A 182 8.25 -12.20 2.82
N ALA A 183 8.78 -11.42 3.74
CA ALA A 183 9.34 -10.11 3.47
C ALA A 183 10.80 -10.29 3.03
N ARG A 184 11.15 -9.76 1.87
CA ARG A 184 12.50 -9.83 1.30
C ARG A 184 13.01 -8.41 1.12
N VAL A 185 14.12 -8.07 1.75
CA VAL A 185 14.84 -6.82 1.50
C VAL A 185 16.10 -7.09 0.70
N THR A 186 16.30 -6.34 -0.37
CA THR A 186 17.55 -6.35 -1.14
C THR A 186 18.17 -4.95 -1.09
N VAL A 187 19.36 -4.84 -0.53
CA VAL A 187 20.12 -3.59 -0.35
C VAL A 187 21.43 -3.72 -1.12
N ASP A 188 21.62 -2.93 -2.15
CA ASP A 188 22.85 -2.91 -2.97
C ASP A 188 23.30 -4.32 -3.39
N GLY A 189 22.33 -5.19 -3.72
CA GLY A 189 22.53 -6.58 -4.12
C GLY A 189 22.64 -7.60 -2.98
N THR A 190 22.64 -7.18 -1.71
CA THR A 190 22.58 -8.07 -0.56
C THR A 190 21.13 -8.33 -0.17
N THR A 191 20.71 -9.60 -0.12
CA THR A 191 19.32 -9.98 0.17
C THR A 191 19.19 -10.66 1.52
N GLN A 192 18.14 -10.28 2.28
CA GLN A 192 17.70 -10.94 3.49
C GLN A 192 16.19 -11.19 3.43
N GLU A 193 15.73 -12.27 4.11
CA GLU A 193 14.34 -12.70 4.11
C GLU A 193 13.88 -12.99 5.53
N GLN A 194 12.61 -12.68 5.82
CA GLN A 194 11.93 -13.04 7.07
C GLN A 194 10.49 -13.45 6.75
N ASP A 195 10.09 -14.57 7.35
CA ASP A 195 8.73 -15.09 7.19
C ASP A 195 7.80 -14.49 8.23
N PHE A 196 6.53 -14.30 7.87
CA PHE A 196 5.46 -13.87 8.77
C PHE A 196 4.13 -14.48 8.34
N GLU A 197 3.18 -14.55 9.29
CA GLU A 197 1.85 -15.07 9.04
C GLU A 197 0.80 -13.96 9.07
N ILE A 198 0.04 -13.79 7.98
CA ILE A 198 -1.17 -12.99 7.99
C ILE A 198 -2.30 -13.83 8.57
N LYS A 199 -2.76 -13.46 9.78
CA LYS A 199 -3.79 -14.20 10.50
C LYS A 199 -5.20 -13.78 10.08
N MET A 200 -6.13 -14.73 10.14
CA MET A 200 -7.55 -14.43 9.92
C MET A 200 -8.09 -13.46 10.98
N ASN A 201 -9.03 -12.61 10.56
CA ASN A 201 -9.78 -11.76 11.47
C ASN A 201 -10.64 -12.62 12.42
N PRO A 202 -10.37 -12.62 13.74
CA PRO A 202 -11.11 -13.48 14.67
C PRO A 202 -12.59 -13.11 14.79
N ARG A 203 -12.97 -11.85 14.49
CA ARG A 203 -14.38 -11.44 14.46
C ARG A 203 -15.08 -12.01 13.24
N ALA A 204 -14.43 -11.94 12.05
CA ALA A 204 -14.99 -12.54 10.85
C ALA A 204 -15.17 -14.06 11.00
N VAL A 205 -14.20 -14.74 11.64
CA VAL A 205 -14.31 -16.17 11.96
C VAL A 205 -15.49 -16.43 12.91
N ALA A 206 -15.68 -15.61 13.94
CA ALA A 206 -16.82 -15.73 14.87
C ALA A 206 -18.17 -15.48 14.17
N ASP A 207 -18.19 -14.64 13.14
CA ASP A 207 -19.36 -14.37 12.28
C ASP A 207 -19.57 -15.46 11.19
N GLY A 208 -18.71 -16.49 11.17
CA GLY A 208 -18.84 -17.66 10.29
C GLY A 208 -18.12 -17.54 8.93
N VAL A 209 -17.27 -16.52 8.73
CA VAL A 209 -16.46 -16.40 7.51
C VAL A 209 -15.41 -17.50 7.49
N THR A 210 -15.33 -18.19 6.37
CA THR A 210 -14.37 -19.28 6.12
C THR A 210 -13.25 -18.86 5.19
N MET A 211 -12.18 -19.65 5.13
CA MET A 211 -11.12 -19.46 4.13
C MET A 211 -11.68 -19.53 2.70
N ALA A 212 -12.61 -20.46 2.43
CA ALA A 212 -13.23 -20.58 1.11
C ALA A 212 -14.00 -19.31 0.68
N ASP A 213 -14.64 -18.61 1.62
CA ASP A 213 -15.30 -17.33 1.35
C ASP A 213 -14.28 -16.24 0.98
N LEU A 214 -13.13 -16.21 1.67
CA LEU A 214 -12.03 -15.29 1.37
C LEU A 214 -11.36 -15.61 0.02
N GLU A 215 -11.16 -16.89 -0.31
CA GLU A 215 -10.62 -17.33 -1.60
C GLU A 215 -11.55 -16.95 -2.76
N GLU A 216 -12.86 -17.15 -2.59
CA GLU A 216 -13.84 -16.72 -3.59
C GLU A 216 -13.86 -15.22 -3.79
N ARG A 217 -13.82 -14.44 -2.69
CA ARG A 217 -13.73 -13.00 -2.74
C ARG A 217 -12.44 -12.54 -3.43
N PHE A 218 -11.29 -13.11 -3.06
CA PHE A 218 -10.00 -12.76 -3.65
C PHE A 218 -9.98 -13.03 -5.16
N ARG A 219 -10.48 -14.20 -5.59
CA ARG A 219 -10.58 -14.55 -7.01
C ARG A 219 -11.44 -13.54 -7.77
N PHE A 220 -12.62 -13.21 -7.23
CA PHE A 220 -13.53 -12.27 -7.88
C PHE A 220 -12.97 -10.84 -7.89
N ALA A 221 -12.36 -10.39 -6.79
CA ALA A 221 -11.69 -9.09 -6.73
C ALA A 221 -10.52 -8.99 -7.72
N THR A 222 -9.74 -10.07 -7.89
CA THR A 222 -8.67 -10.16 -8.89
C THR A 222 -9.22 -10.06 -10.30
N GLU A 223 -10.31 -10.78 -10.61
CA GLU A 223 -10.98 -10.66 -11.91
C GLU A 223 -11.47 -9.24 -12.18
N LEU A 224 -12.09 -8.59 -11.21
CA LEU A 224 -12.53 -7.20 -11.34
C LEU A 224 -11.36 -6.25 -11.61
N ARG A 225 -10.25 -6.38 -10.87
CA ARG A 225 -9.02 -5.61 -11.08
C ARG A 225 -8.51 -5.76 -12.52
N ASP A 226 -8.45 -6.99 -13.00
CA ASP A 226 -7.96 -7.31 -14.35
C ASP A 226 -8.88 -6.72 -15.42
N ARG A 227 -10.21 -6.78 -15.23
CA ARG A 227 -11.17 -6.14 -16.15
C ARG A 227 -11.06 -4.62 -16.16
N VAL A 228 -10.76 -3.99 -15.01
CA VAL A 228 -10.49 -2.53 -14.98
C VAL A 228 -9.22 -2.23 -15.77
N SER A 229 -8.16 -3.03 -15.60
CA SER A 229 -6.90 -2.89 -16.34
C SER A 229 -7.13 -3.01 -17.85
N GLU A 230 -7.80 -4.05 -18.31
CA GLU A 230 -8.17 -4.26 -19.73
C GLU A 230 -8.94 -3.05 -20.30
N ALA A 231 -9.90 -2.55 -19.55
CA ALA A 231 -10.70 -1.39 -19.98
C ALA A 231 -9.85 -0.11 -20.05
N ASN A 232 -8.95 0.12 -19.11
CA ASN A 232 -8.06 1.27 -19.10
C ASN A 232 -7.00 1.17 -20.22
N GLU A 233 -6.43 0.01 -20.45
CA GLU A 233 -5.49 -0.26 -21.55
C GLU A 233 -6.16 -0.01 -22.91
N ALA A 234 -7.42 -0.40 -23.07
CA ALA A 234 -8.19 -0.09 -24.29
C ALA A 234 -8.33 1.42 -24.51
N VAL A 235 -8.57 2.21 -23.44
CA VAL A 235 -8.61 3.69 -23.52
C VAL A 235 -7.26 4.23 -23.97
N VAL A 236 -6.15 3.75 -23.40
CA VAL A 236 -4.79 4.15 -23.77
C VAL A 236 -4.52 3.85 -25.25
N GLN A 237 -4.87 2.65 -25.69
CA GLN A 237 -4.71 2.22 -27.08
C GLN A 237 -5.54 3.10 -28.05
N ILE A 238 -6.82 3.36 -27.74
CA ILE A 238 -7.68 4.23 -28.52
C ILE A 238 -7.06 5.63 -28.65
N ARG A 239 -6.61 6.22 -27.55
CA ARG A 239 -5.98 7.54 -27.54
C ARG A 239 -4.68 7.57 -28.36
N GLY A 240 -3.86 6.52 -28.26
CA GLY A 240 -2.65 6.38 -29.05
C GLY A 240 -2.94 6.30 -30.57
N ILE A 241 -4.00 5.59 -30.98
CA ILE A 241 -4.41 5.53 -32.40
C ILE A 241 -4.95 6.89 -32.85
N LYS A 242 -5.81 7.55 -32.05
CA LYS A 242 -6.33 8.89 -32.37
C LYS A 242 -5.20 9.88 -32.58
N GLY A 243 -4.19 9.91 -31.69
CA GLY A 243 -3.02 10.77 -31.86
C GLY A 243 -2.28 10.52 -33.17
N GLN A 244 -2.08 9.26 -33.55
CA GLN A 244 -1.44 8.91 -34.82
C GLN A 244 -2.28 9.32 -36.04
N VAL A 245 -3.60 9.28 -35.94
CA VAL A 245 -4.50 9.76 -36.98
C VAL A 245 -4.42 11.29 -37.10
N ASP A 246 -4.49 11.99 -35.96
CA ASP A 246 -4.41 13.45 -35.90
C ASP A 246 -3.10 13.97 -36.50
N ASP A 247 -1.93 13.36 -36.12
CA ASP A 247 -0.61 13.70 -36.71
C ASP A 247 -0.58 13.56 -38.22
N ARG A 248 -1.27 12.55 -38.80
CA ARG A 248 -1.37 12.37 -40.25
C ARG A 248 -2.28 13.36 -40.93
N LEU A 249 -3.39 13.73 -40.27
CA LEU A 249 -4.32 14.75 -40.77
C LEU A 249 -3.66 16.14 -40.78
N GLU A 250 -2.87 16.45 -39.74
CA GLU A 250 -2.13 17.72 -39.68
C GLU A 250 -1.04 17.82 -40.77
N ALA A 251 -0.44 16.68 -41.12
CA ALA A 251 0.64 16.62 -42.08
C ALA A 251 0.19 16.55 -43.57
N ASN A 252 -1.12 16.42 -43.83
CA ASN A 252 -1.63 16.19 -45.20
C ASN A 252 -3.01 16.81 -45.43
N ASP A 253 -3.12 17.63 -46.48
CA ASP A 253 -4.34 18.34 -46.86
C ASP A 253 -5.25 17.55 -47.85
N ASP A 254 -4.97 16.26 -48.09
CA ASP A 254 -5.78 15.42 -48.95
C ASP A 254 -7.21 15.26 -48.41
N ALA A 255 -8.22 15.64 -49.22
CA ALA A 255 -9.61 15.70 -48.77
C ALA A 255 -10.20 14.31 -48.41
N GLU A 256 -9.79 13.24 -49.08
CA GLU A 256 -10.24 11.88 -48.78
C GLU A 256 -9.62 11.39 -47.48
N LEU A 257 -8.34 11.66 -47.26
CA LEU A 257 -7.65 11.34 -46.01
C LEU A 257 -8.28 12.09 -44.82
N GLN A 258 -8.55 13.40 -44.98
CA GLN A 258 -9.20 14.23 -43.96
C GLN A 258 -10.58 13.68 -43.59
N THR A 259 -11.39 13.28 -44.57
CA THR A 259 -12.69 12.70 -44.34
C THR A 259 -12.62 11.37 -43.61
N THR A 260 -11.79 10.46 -44.11
CA THR A 260 -11.64 9.11 -43.55
C THR A 260 -11.05 9.13 -42.14
N GLY A 261 -10.02 9.96 -41.91
CA GLY A 261 -9.39 10.10 -40.58
C GLY A 261 -10.38 10.69 -39.56
N THR A 262 -11.18 11.69 -39.94
CA THR A 262 -12.23 12.25 -39.08
C THR A 262 -13.29 11.21 -38.71
N GLU A 263 -13.70 10.37 -39.68
CA GLU A 263 -14.66 9.27 -39.41
C GLU A 263 -14.06 8.23 -38.44
N VAL A 264 -12.79 7.87 -38.60
CA VAL A 264 -12.09 6.94 -37.71
C VAL A 264 -12.04 7.52 -36.30
N ASN A 265 -11.61 8.77 -36.14
CA ASN A 265 -11.53 9.42 -34.83
C ASN A 265 -12.90 9.56 -34.16
N THR A 266 -13.96 9.78 -34.93
CA THR A 266 -15.34 9.80 -34.41
C THR A 266 -15.73 8.42 -33.85
N LYS A 267 -15.51 7.34 -34.59
CA LYS A 267 -15.82 5.98 -34.16
C LYS A 267 -14.99 5.58 -32.93
N LEU A 268 -13.70 5.93 -32.88
CA LEU A 268 -12.84 5.70 -31.75
C LEU A 268 -13.32 6.47 -30.50
N THR A 269 -13.78 7.70 -30.67
CA THR A 269 -14.34 8.52 -29.58
C THR A 269 -15.65 7.93 -29.05
N ASP A 270 -16.50 7.39 -29.93
CA ASP A 270 -17.72 6.71 -29.51
C ASP A 270 -17.43 5.47 -28.69
N VAL A 271 -16.45 4.63 -29.12
CA VAL A 271 -16.03 3.45 -28.37
C VAL A 271 -15.39 3.84 -27.04
N GLU A 272 -14.48 4.83 -27.02
CA GLU A 272 -13.90 5.36 -25.78
C GLU A 272 -15.00 5.80 -24.80
N GLY A 273 -16.03 6.49 -25.33
CA GLY A 273 -17.16 7.00 -24.54
C GLY A 273 -18.04 5.92 -23.91
N GLU A 274 -18.01 4.66 -24.38
CA GLU A 274 -18.67 3.53 -23.72
C GLU A 274 -17.81 2.93 -22.59
N ILE A 275 -16.48 3.07 -22.67
CA ILE A 275 -15.53 2.51 -21.68
C ILE A 275 -15.26 3.53 -20.58
N TYR A 276 -14.98 4.78 -20.92
CA TYR A 276 -14.53 5.84 -20.01
C TYR A 276 -15.30 7.15 -20.21
N GLN A 277 -15.61 7.85 -19.13
CA GLN A 277 -16.25 9.18 -19.19
C GLN A 277 -15.19 10.28 -19.35
N TRP A 278 -14.78 10.50 -20.58
CA TRP A 278 -13.74 11.47 -20.93
C TRP A 278 -14.14 12.95 -20.74
N ARG A 279 -15.44 13.25 -20.55
CA ARG A 279 -15.93 14.62 -20.33
C ARG A 279 -15.70 15.11 -18.91
N SER A 280 -15.45 14.21 -17.95
CA SER A 280 -15.19 14.59 -16.57
C SER A 280 -13.86 15.31 -16.47
N GLN A 281 -13.84 16.49 -15.82
CA GLN A 281 -12.67 17.31 -15.53
C GLN A 281 -12.36 17.37 -14.03
N SER A 282 -13.29 16.90 -13.20
CA SER A 282 -13.17 16.85 -11.76
C SER A 282 -13.89 15.64 -11.17
N ASN A 283 -13.57 15.29 -9.92
CA ASN A 283 -14.22 14.21 -9.18
C ASN A 283 -15.72 14.48 -8.87
N GLN A 284 -16.22 15.69 -9.15
CA GLN A 284 -17.63 16.07 -8.96
C GLN A 284 -18.46 15.93 -10.24
N ASP A 285 -17.82 15.82 -11.40
CA ASP A 285 -18.50 15.79 -12.70
C ASP A 285 -19.37 14.56 -12.96
N PRO A 286 -19.17 13.41 -12.28
CA PRO A 286 -20.12 12.29 -12.36
C PRO A 286 -21.56 12.62 -11.93
N LEU A 287 -21.75 13.72 -11.24
CA LEU A 287 -23.10 14.28 -10.99
C LEU A 287 -23.80 14.75 -12.29
N ASN A 288 -23.02 15.16 -13.31
CA ASN A 288 -23.51 15.65 -14.61
C ASN A 288 -23.28 14.62 -15.72
N PHE A 289 -22.19 13.84 -15.63
CA PHE A 289 -21.78 12.87 -16.64
C PHE A 289 -21.74 11.47 -16.04
N PRO A 290 -22.66 10.56 -16.40
CA PRO A 290 -22.71 9.21 -15.84
C PRO A 290 -21.40 8.48 -16.01
N ILE A 291 -20.96 7.80 -14.95
CA ILE A 291 -19.76 6.94 -14.98
C ILE A 291 -19.92 5.80 -15.99
N LYS A 292 -18.83 5.40 -16.60
CA LYS A 292 -18.76 4.35 -17.63
C LYS A 292 -18.23 3.03 -17.04
N ILE A 293 -18.01 2.03 -17.90
CA ILE A 293 -17.80 0.65 -17.46
C ILE A 293 -16.57 0.49 -16.57
N ASN A 294 -15.42 1.09 -16.93
CA ASN A 294 -14.20 0.97 -16.14
C ASN A 294 -14.38 1.53 -14.72
N ASN A 295 -15.03 2.66 -14.56
CA ASN A 295 -15.32 3.23 -13.25
C ASN A 295 -16.35 2.37 -12.45
N LYS A 296 -17.35 1.79 -13.14
CA LYS A 296 -18.32 0.90 -12.48
C LYS A 296 -17.65 -0.35 -11.95
N LEU A 297 -16.76 -0.97 -12.73
CA LEU A 297 -15.97 -2.12 -12.31
C LEU A 297 -15.04 -1.79 -11.13
N ALA A 298 -14.36 -0.63 -11.19
CA ALA A 298 -13.51 -0.18 -10.09
C ALA A 298 -14.31 0.12 -8.80
N ALA A 299 -15.50 0.69 -8.92
CA ALA A 299 -16.39 0.91 -7.77
C ALA A 299 -16.90 -0.41 -7.19
N LEU A 300 -17.24 -1.39 -8.04
CA LEU A 300 -17.63 -2.73 -7.60
C LEU A 300 -16.48 -3.44 -6.87
N LEU A 301 -15.24 -3.34 -7.39
CA LEU A 301 -14.06 -3.86 -6.70
C LEU A 301 -13.92 -3.27 -5.29
N ASN A 302 -14.05 -1.96 -5.15
CA ASN A 302 -13.99 -1.31 -3.84
C ASN A 302 -15.13 -1.77 -2.90
N GLN A 303 -16.31 -2.02 -3.44
CA GLN A 303 -17.43 -2.54 -2.66
C GLN A 303 -17.17 -3.98 -2.19
N VAL A 304 -16.65 -4.84 -3.05
CA VAL A 304 -16.27 -6.23 -2.72
C VAL A 304 -15.17 -6.24 -1.66
N GLU A 305 -14.20 -5.34 -1.77
CA GLU A 305 -13.08 -5.20 -0.81
C GLU A 305 -13.48 -4.49 0.51
N GLY A 306 -14.68 -3.96 0.59
CA GLY A 306 -15.18 -3.24 1.78
C GLY A 306 -15.58 -4.13 2.96
N SER A 307 -15.55 -5.46 2.83
CA SER A 307 -15.89 -6.41 3.89
C SER A 307 -15.06 -7.69 3.81
N GLU A 308 -15.05 -8.49 4.89
CA GLU A 308 -14.43 -9.82 4.92
C GLU A 308 -15.38 -10.92 4.41
N ASN A 309 -16.61 -10.58 4.05
CA ASN A 309 -17.60 -11.55 3.64
C ASN A 309 -17.42 -12.01 2.17
N ARG A 310 -18.01 -13.13 1.84
CA ARG A 310 -18.21 -13.60 0.47
C ARG A 310 -18.96 -12.53 -0.36
N PRO A 311 -18.63 -12.32 -1.65
CA PRO A 311 -19.40 -11.44 -2.51
C PRO A 311 -20.88 -11.85 -2.56
N THR A 312 -21.76 -10.86 -2.64
CA THR A 312 -23.20 -11.13 -2.76
C THR A 312 -23.56 -11.59 -4.18
N GLU A 313 -24.70 -12.26 -4.33
CA GLU A 313 -25.19 -12.66 -5.67
C GLU A 313 -25.37 -11.46 -6.62
N GLN A 314 -25.69 -10.29 -6.08
CA GLN A 314 -25.80 -9.05 -6.88
C GLN A 314 -24.44 -8.50 -7.34
N SER A 315 -23.34 -8.97 -6.77
CA SER A 315 -21.99 -8.53 -7.16
C SER A 315 -21.52 -9.19 -8.44
N TYR A 316 -22.04 -10.39 -8.76
CA TYR A 316 -21.79 -11.10 -10.01
C TYR A 316 -22.73 -10.63 -11.11
#